data_1832ee249d4340634a09aa23b0ccbf82
#
_entry.id   1832ee249d4340634a09aa23b0ccbf82
#
_cell.length_a   1.000
_cell.length_b   1.000
_cell.length_c   1.000
_cell.angle_alpha   90.00
_cell.angle_beta   90.00
_cell.angle_gamma   90.00
#
_symmetry.space_group_name_H-M   'P 1'
#
loop_
_entity.id
_entity.type
_entity.pdbx_description
1 polymer ?
#
loop_
_entity_poly.entity_id
_entity_poly.type
_entity_poly.pdbx_seq_one_letter_code
_entity_poly.pdbx_strand_id
1 'polypeptide(L)'
;MEHLERYSRDFNIRVLGVSEEDGDDCMAIILDYITRLGFEHAAAEVENAHRTGKKQGEKPRHIIAKLYSRPFKRKLLQAAMSAEGKAELNEVRFVEDFTPSDFETRKKALPLMRKAFEEGKRVRFTKGKLVVDGRTVSVT
;
A
#
# COMPACT_ATOMS: atom_id res chain seq x y z
N MET A 1 17.72 10.83 -8.09
CA MET A 1 17.76 9.44 -7.58
C MET A 1 16.48 9.07 -6.88
N GLU A 2 16.04 9.86 -5.91
CA GLU A 2 14.82 9.56 -5.15
C GLU A 2 13.56 9.50 -6.01
N HIS A 3 13.42 10.39 -6.99
CA HIS A 3 12.24 10.37 -7.86
C HIS A 3 12.19 9.10 -8.74
N LEU A 4 13.34 8.56 -9.14
CA LEU A 4 13.39 7.31 -9.90
C LEU A 4 12.99 6.11 -9.03
N GLU A 5 13.42 6.10 -7.76
CA GLU A 5 13.02 5.07 -6.82
C GLU A 5 11.51 5.14 -6.56
N ARG A 6 10.98 6.34 -6.34
CA ARG A 6 9.54 6.55 -6.16
C ARG A 6 8.76 6.07 -7.37
N TYR A 7 9.22 6.41 -8.57
CA TYR A 7 8.58 5.98 -9.82
C TYR A 7 8.55 4.46 -9.92
N SER A 8 9.68 3.81 -9.61
CA SER A 8 9.79 2.35 -9.66
C SER A 8 8.81 1.66 -8.71
N ARG A 9 8.50 2.28 -7.56
CA ARG A 9 7.57 1.75 -6.56
C ARG A 9 6.11 2.11 -6.82
N ASP A 10 5.84 2.98 -7.78
CA ASP A 10 4.49 3.50 -8.02
C ASP A 10 3.49 2.42 -8.45
N PHE A 11 3.99 1.31 -9.01
CA PHE A 11 3.16 0.17 -9.39
C PHE A 11 3.04 -0.88 -8.30
N ASN A 12 3.70 -0.69 -7.17
CA ASN A 12 3.75 -1.68 -6.09
C ASN A 12 2.73 -1.39 -5.00
N ILE A 13 2.29 -2.47 -4.38
CA ILE A 13 1.64 -2.40 -3.06
C ILE A 13 2.48 -3.23 -2.09
N ARG A 14 2.38 -2.89 -0.82
CA ARG A 14 3.03 -3.64 0.26
C ARG A 14 1.93 -4.28 1.10
N VAL A 15 2.06 -5.57 1.35
CA VAL A 15 1.07 -6.34 2.10
C VAL A 15 1.69 -6.82 3.40
N LEU A 16 1.09 -6.43 4.51
CA LEU A 16 1.59 -6.69 5.86
C LEU A 16 0.69 -7.69 6.58
N GLY A 17 1.29 -8.46 7.47
CA GLY A 17 0.53 -9.31 8.38
C GLY A 17 0.16 -10.69 7.85
N VAL A 18 0.68 -11.08 6.70
CA VAL A 18 0.45 -12.41 6.14
C VAL A 18 1.45 -13.38 6.77
N SER A 19 0.95 -14.42 7.44
CA SER A 19 1.79 -15.46 8.02
C SER A 19 2.79 -16.00 7.00
N GLU A 20 4.02 -16.16 7.43
CA GLU A 20 5.09 -16.60 6.53
C GLU A 20 5.44 -18.07 6.80
N GLU A 21 5.44 -18.86 5.73
CA GLU A 21 5.91 -20.26 5.75
C GLU A 21 7.05 -20.39 4.75
N ASP A 22 7.97 -21.29 5.01
CA ASP A 22 9.11 -21.51 4.11
C ASP A 22 8.63 -21.94 2.73
N GLY A 23 9.10 -21.21 1.70
CA GLY A 23 8.73 -21.49 0.32
C GLY A 23 7.30 -21.18 -0.04
N ASP A 24 6.62 -20.32 0.72
CA ASP A 24 5.24 -19.98 0.41
C ASP A 24 5.11 -19.29 -0.97
N ASP A 25 3.96 -19.48 -1.59
CA ASP A 25 3.68 -18.92 -2.91
C ASP A 25 3.02 -17.54 -2.74
N CYS A 26 3.86 -16.51 -2.75
CA CYS A 26 3.38 -15.13 -2.57
C CYS A 26 2.37 -14.72 -3.63
N MET A 27 2.58 -15.16 -4.87
CA MET A 27 1.65 -14.83 -5.95
C MET A 27 0.26 -15.41 -5.67
N ALA A 28 0.20 -16.69 -5.29
CA ALA A 28 -1.08 -17.34 -4.97
C ALA A 28 -1.76 -16.65 -3.78
N ILE A 29 -0.99 -16.27 -2.76
CA ILE A 29 -1.49 -15.58 -1.58
C ILE A 29 -2.13 -14.25 -1.97
N ILE A 30 -1.42 -13.46 -2.76
CA ILE A 30 -1.88 -12.12 -3.18
C ILE A 30 -3.12 -12.24 -4.07
N LEU A 31 -3.12 -13.17 -5.02
CA LEU A 31 -4.28 -13.37 -5.90
C LEU A 31 -5.52 -13.77 -5.11
N ASP A 32 -5.35 -14.59 -4.08
CA ASP A 32 -6.45 -14.99 -3.23
C ASP A 32 -7.07 -13.81 -2.47
N TYR A 33 -6.22 -12.95 -1.88
CA TYR A 33 -6.70 -11.75 -1.20
C TYR A 33 -7.41 -10.79 -2.14
N ILE A 34 -6.84 -10.56 -3.32
CA ILE A 34 -7.44 -9.67 -4.32
C ILE A 34 -8.81 -10.19 -4.75
N THR A 35 -8.91 -11.50 -4.98
CA THR A 35 -10.18 -12.13 -5.33
C THR A 35 -11.22 -11.96 -4.21
N ARG A 36 -10.80 -12.15 -2.97
CA ARG A 36 -11.69 -11.95 -1.81
C ARG A 36 -12.16 -10.51 -1.65
N LEU A 37 -11.38 -9.55 -2.13
CA LEU A 37 -11.76 -8.14 -2.12
C LEU A 37 -12.75 -7.78 -3.24
N GLY A 38 -13.12 -8.75 -4.09
CA GLY A 38 -14.15 -8.57 -5.11
C GLY A 38 -13.65 -8.39 -6.54
N PHE A 39 -12.37 -8.66 -6.80
CA PHE A 39 -11.80 -8.49 -8.15
C PHE A 39 -11.68 -9.85 -8.84
N GLU A 40 -12.46 -10.06 -9.90
CA GLU A 40 -12.59 -11.36 -10.57
C GLU A 40 -11.37 -11.79 -11.37
N HIS A 41 -10.60 -10.83 -11.90
CA HIS A 41 -9.49 -11.11 -12.80
C HIS A 41 -8.13 -10.76 -12.17
N ALA A 42 -7.94 -11.18 -10.93
CA ALA A 42 -6.74 -10.83 -10.16
C ALA A 42 -5.44 -11.19 -10.87
N ALA A 43 -5.38 -12.35 -11.52
CA ALA A 43 -4.17 -12.81 -12.21
C ALA A 43 -3.74 -11.89 -13.35
N ALA A 44 -4.69 -11.20 -13.99
CA ALA A 44 -4.40 -10.26 -15.08
C ALA A 44 -3.82 -8.94 -14.56
N GLU A 45 -3.93 -8.68 -13.26
CA GLU A 45 -3.57 -7.39 -12.66
C GLU A 45 -2.23 -7.41 -11.93
N VAL A 46 -1.69 -8.58 -11.63
CA VAL A 46 -0.47 -8.73 -10.83
C VAL A 46 0.67 -9.30 -11.67
N GLU A 47 1.76 -8.55 -11.75
CA GLU A 47 2.95 -9.00 -12.49
C GLU A 47 3.75 -10.00 -11.68
N ASN A 48 4.04 -9.69 -10.42
CA ASN A 48 4.76 -10.59 -9.52
C ASN A 48 4.51 -10.22 -8.06
N ALA A 49 4.90 -11.12 -7.17
CA ALA A 49 4.83 -10.88 -5.73
C ALA A 49 5.92 -11.69 -5.03
N HIS A 50 6.55 -11.10 -4.02
CA HIS A 50 7.62 -11.76 -3.27
C HIS A 50 7.73 -11.15 -1.87
N ARG A 51 8.32 -11.92 -0.94
CA ARG A 51 8.66 -11.40 0.38
C ARG A 51 9.85 -10.46 0.25
N THR A 52 9.89 -9.43 1.07
CA THR A 52 10.95 -8.43 1.03
C THR A 52 11.74 -8.40 2.34
N GLY A 53 13.03 -8.12 2.22
CA GLY A 53 13.93 -8.00 3.37
C GLY A 53 14.41 -9.33 3.92
N LYS A 54 15.08 -9.27 5.06
CA LYS A 54 15.58 -10.44 5.77
C LYS A 54 14.59 -10.85 6.84
N LYS A 55 14.40 -12.15 7.00
CA LYS A 55 13.55 -12.66 8.06
C LYS A 55 14.18 -12.35 9.43
N GLN A 56 13.40 -11.73 10.30
CA GLN A 56 13.82 -11.35 11.65
C GLN A 56 12.86 -11.94 12.67
N GLY A 57 13.29 -12.99 13.36
CA GLY A 57 12.46 -13.65 14.36
C GLY A 57 11.21 -14.27 13.74
N GLU A 58 10.09 -14.18 14.46
CA GLU A 58 8.83 -14.77 14.03
C GLU A 58 7.93 -13.79 13.27
N LYS A 59 8.34 -12.54 13.20
CA LYS A 59 7.54 -11.52 12.50
C LYS A 59 7.56 -11.80 11.00
N PRO A 60 6.39 -11.92 10.34
CA PRO A 60 6.37 -12.18 8.91
C PRO A 60 6.93 -10.99 8.13
N ARG A 61 7.70 -11.28 7.10
CA ARG A 61 8.18 -10.25 6.19
C ARG A 61 7.01 -9.75 5.35
N HIS A 62 7.06 -8.48 4.96
CA HIS A 62 6.06 -7.91 4.05
C HIS A 62 6.15 -8.60 2.69
N ILE A 63 5.03 -8.62 1.97
CA ILE A 63 5.00 -9.03 0.57
C ILE A 63 4.92 -7.76 -0.26
N ILE A 64 5.78 -7.64 -1.27
CA ILE A 64 5.67 -6.61 -2.30
C ILE A 64 5.00 -7.24 -3.50
N ALA A 65 3.91 -6.65 -3.97
CA ALA A 65 3.24 -7.08 -5.19
C ALA A 65 3.32 -5.96 -6.22
N LYS A 66 3.82 -6.29 -7.40
CA LYS A 66 3.89 -5.35 -8.52
C LYS A 66 2.67 -5.54 -9.40
N LEU A 67 1.96 -4.44 -9.62
CA LEU A 67 0.74 -4.42 -10.42
C LEU A 67 1.04 -3.86 -11.81
N TYR A 68 0.20 -4.20 -12.79
CA TYR A 68 0.36 -3.68 -14.14
C TYR A 68 -0.21 -2.26 -14.31
N SER A 69 -1.14 -1.86 -13.45
CA SER A 69 -1.92 -0.65 -13.68
C SER A 69 -2.10 0.16 -12.40
N ARG A 70 -1.85 1.46 -12.49
CA ARG A 70 -2.09 2.39 -11.37
C ARG A 70 -3.58 2.58 -11.07
N PRO A 71 -4.47 2.66 -12.07
CA PRO A 71 -5.91 2.71 -11.77
C PRO A 71 -6.39 1.50 -10.98
N PHE A 72 -5.91 0.30 -11.31
CA PHE A 72 -6.23 -0.89 -10.55
C PHE A 72 -5.70 -0.79 -9.13
N LYS A 73 -4.46 -0.33 -8.96
CA LYS A 73 -3.85 -0.14 -7.64
C LYS A 73 -4.73 0.74 -6.76
N ARG A 74 -5.20 1.87 -7.30
CA ARG A 74 -6.07 2.79 -6.56
C ARG A 74 -7.36 2.10 -6.11
N LYS A 75 -7.99 1.36 -7.02
CA LYS A 75 -9.22 0.63 -6.72
C LYS A 75 -8.98 -0.44 -5.65
N LEU A 76 -7.86 -1.15 -5.76
CA LEU A 76 -7.50 -2.19 -4.82
C LEU A 76 -7.26 -1.63 -3.41
N LEU A 77 -6.48 -0.57 -3.29
CA LEU A 77 -6.22 0.07 -2.00
C LEU A 77 -7.49 0.65 -1.40
N GLN A 78 -8.35 1.21 -2.22
CA GLN A 78 -9.64 1.75 -1.79
C GLN A 78 -10.54 0.62 -1.25
N ALA A 79 -10.61 -0.50 -1.97
CA ALA A 79 -11.39 -1.66 -1.53
C ALA A 79 -10.83 -2.23 -0.22
N ALA A 80 -9.51 -2.30 -0.08
CA ALA A 80 -8.88 -2.81 1.12
C ALA A 80 -9.17 -1.94 2.34
N MET A 81 -9.35 -0.64 2.15
CA MET A 81 -9.64 0.30 3.24
C MET A 81 -11.12 0.48 3.54
N SER A 82 -12.00 -0.09 2.73
CA SER A 82 -13.43 -0.06 3.01
C SER A 82 -13.76 -0.91 4.23
N ALA A 83 -14.94 -0.72 4.82
CA ALA A 83 -15.38 -1.51 5.97
C ALA A 83 -15.41 -3.00 5.64
N GLU A 84 -15.94 -3.35 4.45
CA GLU A 84 -16.01 -4.74 3.99
C GLU A 84 -14.60 -5.30 3.74
N GLY A 85 -13.72 -4.49 3.16
CA GLY A 85 -12.34 -4.89 2.88
C GLY A 85 -11.56 -5.15 4.16
N LYS A 86 -11.70 -4.28 5.15
CA LYS A 86 -11.03 -4.47 6.44
C LYS A 86 -11.52 -5.73 7.16
N ALA A 87 -12.82 -6.01 7.08
CA ALA A 87 -13.39 -7.22 7.66
C ALA A 87 -12.84 -8.47 6.96
N GLU A 88 -12.76 -8.44 5.63
CA GLU A 88 -12.25 -9.56 4.84
C GLU A 88 -10.76 -9.80 5.09
N LEU A 89 -9.97 -8.74 5.15
CA LEU A 89 -8.52 -8.85 5.36
C LEU A 89 -8.13 -9.14 6.81
N ASN A 90 -8.99 -8.76 7.75
CA ASN A 90 -8.75 -8.92 9.18
C ASN A 90 -7.45 -8.24 9.61
N GLU A 91 -6.41 -8.99 9.95
CA GLU A 91 -5.13 -8.44 10.40
C GLU A 91 -4.18 -8.11 9.25
N VAL A 92 -4.53 -8.49 8.02
CA VAL A 92 -3.73 -8.21 6.84
C VAL A 92 -4.01 -6.79 6.35
N ARG A 93 -2.97 -6.08 5.96
CA ARG A 93 -3.10 -4.69 5.50
C ARG A 93 -2.42 -4.51 4.15
N PHE A 94 -3.11 -3.81 3.25
CA PHE A 94 -2.60 -3.41 1.94
C PHE A 94 -2.28 -1.92 2.01
N VAL A 95 -1.03 -1.57 1.77
CA VAL A 95 -0.58 -0.18 1.84
C VAL A 95 0.30 0.17 0.65
N GLU A 96 0.54 1.47 0.48
CA GLU A 96 1.48 1.96 -0.52
C GLU A 96 2.90 1.46 -0.24
N ASP A 97 3.68 1.26 -1.29
CA ASP A 97 5.10 0.93 -1.17
C ASP A 97 5.92 2.23 -1.24
N PHE A 98 5.97 2.96 -0.15
CA PHE A 98 6.72 4.21 -0.08
C PHE A 98 8.22 3.96 0.00
N THR A 99 9.00 4.88 -0.58
CA THR A 99 10.44 4.94 -0.28
C THR A 99 10.62 5.22 1.21
N PRO A 100 11.76 4.87 1.81
CA PRO A 100 12.00 5.20 3.21
C PRO A 100 11.81 6.69 3.52
N SER A 101 12.27 7.55 2.63
CA SER A 101 12.11 8.99 2.76
C SER A 101 10.64 9.41 2.75
N ASP A 102 9.86 8.91 1.79
CA ASP A 102 8.44 9.23 1.69
C ASP A 102 7.66 8.67 2.88
N PHE A 103 8.03 7.49 3.34
CA PHE A 103 7.41 6.88 4.53
C PHE A 103 7.60 7.78 5.76
N GLU A 104 8.80 8.29 5.98
CA GLU A 104 9.09 9.18 7.11
C GLU A 104 8.34 10.51 6.98
N THR A 105 8.30 11.08 5.78
CA THR A 105 7.56 12.31 5.52
C THR A 105 6.07 12.13 5.79
N ARG A 106 5.50 11.02 5.31
CA ARG A 106 4.08 10.71 5.53
C ARG A 106 3.77 10.52 7.01
N LYS A 107 4.67 9.88 7.74
CA LYS A 107 4.54 9.68 9.18
C LYS A 107 4.43 11.03 9.91
N LYS A 108 5.29 11.98 9.53
CA LYS A 108 5.24 13.34 10.08
C LYS A 108 3.98 14.09 9.65
N ALA A 109 3.45 13.77 8.48
CA ALA A 109 2.26 14.43 7.93
C ALA A 109 0.96 13.91 8.55
N LEU A 110 0.94 12.73 9.16
CA LEU A 110 -0.28 12.10 9.66
C LEU A 110 -1.12 13.01 10.57
N PRO A 111 -0.55 13.72 11.57
CA PRO A 111 -1.36 14.61 12.42
C PRO A 111 -2.03 15.72 11.61
N LEU A 112 -1.32 16.30 10.64
CA LEU A 112 -1.85 17.34 9.77
C LEU A 112 -2.94 16.79 8.86
N MET A 113 -2.75 15.56 8.36
CA MET A 113 -3.73 14.89 7.52
C MET A 113 -5.03 14.65 8.27
N ARG A 114 -4.93 14.17 9.50
CA ARG A 114 -6.11 13.91 10.34
C ARG A 114 -6.87 15.21 10.63
N LYS A 115 -6.15 16.26 11.00
CA LYS A 115 -6.76 17.56 11.28
C LYS A 115 -7.49 18.11 10.05
N ALA A 116 -6.83 18.08 8.90
CA ALA A 116 -7.44 18.57 7.64
C ALA A 116 -8.66 17.74 7.25
N PHE A 117 -8.60 16.42 7.41
CA PHE A 117 -9.71 15.53 7.14
C PHE A 117 -10.91 15.84 8.05
N GLU A 118 -10.65 16.05 9.34
CA GLU A 118 -11.69 16.42 10.31
C GLU A 118 -12.34 17.76 9.98
N GLU A 119 -11.62 18.66 9.35
CA GLU A 119 -12.12 19.96 8.89
C GLU A 119 -12.87 19.88 7.57
N GLY A 120 -13.04 18.67 7.02
CA GLY A 120 -13.76 18.45 5.76
C GLY A 120 -12.95 18.78 4.52
N LYS A 121 -11.65 18.95 4.64
CA LYS A 121 -10.77 19.26 3.51
C LYS A 121 -10.38 17.99 2.76
N ARG A 122 -10.08 18.13 1.48
CA ARG A 122 -9.55 17.03 0.67
C ARG A 122 -8.06 16.86 0.97
N VAL A 123 -7.68 15.64 1.36
CA VAL A 123 -6.32 15.35 1.81
C VAL A 123 -5.74 14.24 0.94
N ARG A 124 -4.55 14.44 0.43
CA ARG A 124 -3.78 13.42 -0.29
C ARG A 124 -2.32 13.50 0.11
N PHE A 125 -1.67 12.36 0.09
CA PHE A 125 -0.22 12.29 0.15
C PHE A 125 0.26 11.66 -1.14
N THR A 126 0.95 12.44 -1.98
CA THR A 126 1.37 11.99 -3.30
C THR A 126 2.75 12.56 -3.63
N LYS A 127 3.59 11.72 -4.25
CA LYS A 127 4.95 12.10 -4.66
C LYS A 127 5.77 12.68 -3.51
N GLY A 128 5.60 12.12 -2.30
CA GLY A 128 6.32 12.55 -1.12
C GLY A 128 5.85 13.87 -0.53
N LYS A 129 4.67 14.35 -0.92
CA LYS A 129 4.14 15.65 -0.48
C LYS A 129 2.73 15.53 0.04
N LEU A 130 2.44 16.30 1.10
CA LEU A 130 1.09 16.46 1.61
C LEU A 130 0.38 17.54 0.80
N VAL A 131 -0.78 17.21 0.25
CA VAL A 131 -1.61 18.13 -0.53
C VAL A 131 -2.97 18.24 0.15
N VAL A 132 -3.35 19.46 0.52
CA VAL A 132 -4.64 19.75 1.17
C VAL A 132 -5.38 20.75 0.29
N ASP A 133 -6.59 20.39 -0.16
CA ASP A 133 -7.40 21.19 -1.08
C ASP A 133 -6.61 21.69 -2.29
N GLY A 134 -5.78 20.81 -2.86
CA GLY A 134 -4.98 21.10 -4.04
C GLY A 134 -3.71 21.90 -3.79
N ARG A 135 -3.39 22.23 -2.54
CA ARG A 135 -2.19 23.00 -2.20
C ARG A 135 -1.20 22.16 -1.40
N THR A 136 0.07 22.25 -1.77
CA THR A 136 1.13 21.57 -1.02
C THR A 136 1.33 22.25 0.33
N VAL A 137 1.35 21.42 1.38
CA VAL A 137 1.52 21.89 2.77
C VAL A 137 2.85 21.38 3.31
N SER A 138 3.60 22.27 3.97
CA SER A 138 4.85 21.88 4.63
C SER A 138 4.57 20.96 5.81
N VAL A 139 5.42 19.94 5.96
CA VAL A 139 5.26 18.89 6.98
C VAL A 139 6.28 19.08 8.12
N THR A 140 7.25 19.97 7.96
CA THR A 140 8.28 20.22 8.96
C THR A 140 7.85 21.18 10.04
#